data_15b949afb5b56bc6a07d341d931b9764
#
_entry.id   15b949afb5b56bc6a07d341d931b9764
#
_cell.length_a   1.000
_cell.length_b   1.000
_cell.length_c   1.000
_cell.angle_alpha   90.00
_cell.angle_beta   90.00
_cell.angle_gamma   90.00
#
_symmetry.space_group_name_H-M   'P 1'
#
loop_
_entity.id
_entity.type
_entity.pdbx_description
1 polymer ?
#
loop_
_entity_poly.entity_id
_entity_poly.type
_entity_poly.pdbx_seq_one_letter_code
_entity_poly.pdbx_strand_id
1 'polypeptide(L)'
;MTGEPASPAAGRPLAGRVALVTGVSRRIGIGMAVARRLADLGADLFLTSWTQHDREQPWGPDPGGTGAVLAELRAGRATRVEHQEADFLDPLAPGRALAAATDAYGHVDVLVCNHARSSSGDLGEVTAAELDACFAVNTRAVVLLVQAFAAQHDGRPGGRVVLFTSGQQLGPMSGELAYATSKAALAGITLSLADTLADQGITLNTVNPGPTDTGYADPPVVERVARRFPSGRWGTPEDAARLVAWLCTDDGGWITGQLINSEGGFRRFN
;
A
#
# COMPACT_ATOMS: atom_id res chain seq x y z
N MET A 1 9.97 -36.45 12.48
CA MET A 1 10.72 -35.39 13.19
C MET A 1 10.44 -34.10 12.45
N THR A 2 9.47 -33.34 12.93
CA THR A 2 9.12 -32.02 12.39
C THR A 2 10.13 -31.04 12.96
N GLY A 3 11.07 -30.61 12.13
CA GLY A 3 12.02 -29.56 12.50
C GLY A 3 11.22 -28.28 12.81
N GLU A 4 11.35 -27.78 14.03
CA GLU A 4 10.90 -26.44 14.39
C GLU A 4 11.56 -25.43 13.44
N PRO A 5 10.78 -24.51 12.82
CA PRO A 5 11.38 -23.45 12.03
C PRO A 5 12.29 -22.61 12.94
N ALA A 6 13.50 -22.32 12.46
CA ALA A 6 14.46 -21.50 13.19
C ALA A 6 13.79 -20.19 13.65
N SER A 7 13.85 -19.93 14.96
CA SER A 7 13.34 -18.68 15.55
C SER A 7 13.95 -17.47 14.82
N PRO A 8 13.17 -16.50 14.32
CA PRO A 8 13.72 -15.34 13.65
C PRO A 8 14.67 -14.60 14.59
N ALA A 9 15.78 -14.11 14.05
CA ALA A 9 16.77 -13.38 14.82
C ALA A 9 16.10 -12.25 15.60
N ALA A 10 16.36 -12.17 16.93
CA ALA A 10 15.71 -11.20 17.81
C ALA A 10 15.77 -9.78 17.21
N GLY A 11 14.61 -9.18 16.90
CA GLY A 11 14.49 -7.82 16.36
C GLY A 11 14.34 -7.71 14.82
N ARG A 12 14.42 -8.82 14.04
CA ARG A 12 14.25 -8.79 12.58
C ARG A 12 13.27 -9.86 12.08
N PRO A 13 11.95 -9.73 12.40
CA PRO A 13 10.95 -10.76 12.11
C PRO A 13 10.70 -10.99 10.61
N LEU A 14 11.16 -10.09 9.73
CA LEU A 14 11.05 -10.23 8.28
C LEU A 14 12.40 -10.57 7.61
N ALA A 15 13.40 -10.97 8.36
CA ALA A 15 14.68 -11.38 7.78
C ALA A 15 14.51 -12.55 6.81
N GLY A 16 15.06 -12.42 5.59
CA GLY A 16 14.94 -13.39 4.53
C GLY A 16 13.62 -13.34 3.74
N ARG A 17 12.71 -12.44 4.07
CA ARG A 17 11.48 -12.17 3.28
C ARG A 17 11.71 -11.04 2.28
N VAL A 18 10.99 -11.11 1.19
CA VAL A 18 10.98 -10.10 0.12
C VAL A 18 9.62 -9.42 0.07
N ALA A 19 9.61 -8.09 0.13
CA ALA A 19 8.40 -7.28 0.06
C ALA A 19 8.35 -6.45 -1.22
N LEU A 20 7.29 -6.64 -2.03
CA LEU A 20 6.93 -5.73 -3.11
C LEU A 20 6.00 -4.66 -2.55
N VAL A 21 6.43 -3.39 -2.61
CA VAL A 21 5.63 -2.24 -2.18
C VAL A 21 5.40 -1.31 -3.37
N THR A 22 4.13 -1.05 -3.69
CA THR A 22 3.78 -0.19 -4.82
C THR A 22 3.52 1.25 -4.38
N GLY A 23 3.79 2.22 -5.28
CA GLY A 23 3.55 3.64 -5.01
C GLY A 23 4.56 4.25 -4.04
N VAL A 24 5.85 3.95 -4.20
CA VAL A 24 6.95 4.48 -3.37
C VAL A 24 7.73 5.53 -4.17
N SER A 25 7.12 6.69 -4.41
CA SER A 25 7.70 7.76 -5.22
C SER A 25 8.16 8.98 -4.41
N ARG A 26 7.64 9.16 -3.18
CA ARG A 26 7.91 10.35 -2.35
C ARG A 26 8.29 9.95 -0.94
N ARG A 27 9.36 10.57 -0.38
CA ARG A 27 9.87 10.28 0.97
C ARG A 27 8.88 10.57 2.10
N ILE A 28 7.93 11.46 1.87
CA ILE A 28 6.85 11.80 2.82
C ILE A 28 5.57 10.98 2.60
N GLY A 29 5.60 9.98 1.71
CA GLY A 29 4.44 9.14 1.38
C GLY A 29 4.28 7.95 2.32
N ILE A 30 3.05 7.41 2.37
CA ILE A 30 2.74 6.18 3.12
C ILE A 30 3.59 5.00 2.61
N GLY A 31 3.73 4.85 1.28
CA GLY A 31 4.53 3.79 0.68
C GLY A 31 5.99 3.79 1.16
N MET A 32 6.59 4.99 1.28
CA MET A 32 7.95 5.13 1.81
C MET A 32 8.05 4.74 3.29
N ALA A 33 7.10 5.18 4.12
CA ALA A 33 7.08 4.82 5.54
C ALA A 33 6.90 3.30 5.73
N VAL A 34 6.04 2.67 4.92
CA VAL A 34 5.87 1.20 4.90
C VAL A 34 7.16 0.51 4.48
N ALA A 35 7.77 0.93 3.36
CA ALA A 35 9.02 0.35 2.87
C ALA A 35 10.14 0.46 3.91
N ARG A 36 10.30 1.65 4.53
CA ARG A 36 11.26 1.88 5.62
C ARG A 36 11.04 0.93 6.79
N ARG A 37 9.78 0.79 7.22
CA ARG A 37 9.45 -0.07 8.36
C ARG A 37 9.69 -1.55 8.07
N LEU A 38 9.36 -2.03 6.87
CA LEU A 38 9.63 -3.41 6.46
C LEU A 38 11.15 -3.68 6.37
N ALA A 39 11.93 -2.73 5.84
CA ALA A 39 13.39 -2.82 5.82
C ALA A 39 14.00 -2.86 7.23
N ASP A 40 13.50 -2.04 8.16
CA ASP A 40 13.94 -2.05 9.56
C ASP A 40 13.64 -3.39 10.25
N LEU A 41 12.56 -4.07 9.84
CA LEU A 41 12.20 -5.41 10.30
C LEU A 41 12.97 -6.53 9.56
N GLY A 42 13.78 -6.19 8.57
CA GLY A 42 14.71 -7.09 7.90
C GLY A 42 14.32 -7.58 6.52
N ALA A 43 13.21 -7.11 5.93
CA ALA A 43 12.81 -7.49 4.59
C ALA A 43 13.72 -6.88 3.52
N ASP A 44 13.98 -7.62 2.43
CA ASP A 44 14.44 -7.07 1.17
C ASP A 44 13.26 -6.43 0.42
N LEU A 45 13.51 -5.40 -0.37
CA LEU A 45 12.47 -4.57 -0.97
C LEU A 45 12.54 -4.56 -2.50
N PHE A 46 11.41 -4.80 -3.14
CA PHE A 46 11.17 -4.39 -4.53
C PHE A 46 10.10 -3.30 -4.53
N LEU A 47 10.41 -2.15 -5.14
CA LEU A 47 9.56 -0.97 -5.08
C LEU A 47 9.05 -0.61 -6.48
N THR A 48 7.81 -0.12 -6.56
CA THR A 48 7.36 0.54 -7.78
C THR A 48 6.93 1.97 -7.51
N SER A 49 7.15 2.85 -8.50
CA SER A 49 6.65 4.22 -8.54
C SER A 49 6.14 4.57 -9.93
N TRP A 50 5.44 5.68 -10.05
CA TRP A 50 5.11 6.28 -11.34
C TRP A 50 5.31 7.78 -11.25
N THR A 51 6.54 8.22 -11.49
CA THR A 51 6.97 9.61 -11.33
C THR A 51 6.20 10.57 -12.25
N GLN A 52 5.72 10.10 -13.40
CA GLN A 52 4.92 10.91 -14.31
C GLN A 52 3.60 11.35 -13.64
N HIS A 53 2.94 10.47 -12.90
CA HIS A 53 1.74 10.83 -12.14
C HIS A 53 2.04 11.94 -11.10
N ASP A 54 3.14 11.82 -10.36
CA ASP A 54 3.50 12.84 -9.37
C ASP A 54 3.75 14.22 -10.00
N ARG A 55 4.32 14.25 -11.22
CA ARG A 55 4.54 15.50 -11.97
C ARG A 55 3.25 16.20 -12.39
N GLU A 56 2.18 15.44 -12.56
CA GLU A 56 0.86 15.94 -12.94
C GLU A 56 0.06 16.44 -11.73
N GLN A 57 0.53 16.15 -10.51
CA GLN A 57 -0.15 16.53 -9.28
C GLN A 57 0.35 17.88 -8.74
N PRO A 58 -0.51 18.66 -8.05
CA PRO A 58 -0.12 19.94 -7.46
C PRO A 58 1.05 19.85 -6.47
N TRP A 59 1.20 18.73 -5.79
CA TRP A 59 2.28 18.50 -4.81
C TRP A 59 3.62 18.08 -5.44
N GLY A 60 3.63 17.70 -6.72
CA GLY A 60 4.83 17.33 -7.45
C GLY A 60 5.54 16.05 -6.97
N PRO A 61 6.60 15.65 -7.70
CA PRO A 61 7.46 14.52 -7.32
C PRO A 61 8.34 14.86 -6.12
N ASP A 62 9.00 13.84 -5.56
CA ASP A 62 10.04 14.06 -4.54
C ASP A 62 11.14 15.00 -5.07
N PRO A 63 11.54 16.05 -4.32
CA PRO A 63 12.56 16.99 -4.78
C PRO A 63 13.91 16.34 -5.10
N GLY A 64 14.24 15.22 -4.44
CA GLY A 64 15.46 14.45 -4.73
C GLY A 64 15.26 13.33 -5.75
N GLY A 65 14.04 13.19 -6.28
CA GLY A 65 13.67 12.12 -7.21
C GLY A 65 13.77 10.71 -6.61
N THR A 66 13.51 9.71 -7.43
CA THR A 66 13.56 8.29 -7.05
C THR A 66 14.92 7.88 -6.48
N GLY A 67 16.02 8.46 -6.97
CA GLY A 67 17.37 8.17 -6.45
C GLY A 67 17.51 8.49 -4.96
N ALA A 68 16.94 9.61 -4.48
CA ALA A 68 16.99 9.96 -3.06
C ALA A 68 16.12 9.03 -2.19
N VAL A 69 14.95 8.59 -2.71
CA VAL A 69 14.09 7.59 -2.05
C VAL A 69 14.87 6.29 -1.84
N LEU A 70 15.52 5.77 -2.88
CA LEU A 70 16.30 4.53 -2.82
C LEU A 70 17.53 4.66 -1.91
N ALA A 71 18.23 5.79 -1.99
CA ALA A 71 19.40 6.07 -1.15
C ALA A 71 19.04 6.07 0.34
N GLU A 72 17.91 6.69 0.71
CA GLU A 72 17.44 6.72 2.10
C GLU A 72 17.07 5.31 2.61
N LEU A 73 16.44 4.48 1.78
CA LEU A 73 16.08 3.11 2.16
C LEU A 73 17.30 2.21 2.34
N ARG A 74 18.37 2.44 1.56
CA ARG A 74 19.63 1.70 1.66
C ARG A 74 20.51 2.17 2.83
N ALA A 75 20.34 3.42 3.25
CA ALA A 75 21.20 4.03 4.27
C ALA A 75 21.14 3.28 5.61
N GLY A 76 22.29 2.76 6.09
CA GLY A 76 22.43 2.10 7.38
C GLY A 76 21.71 0.75 7.52
N ARG A 77 21.27 0.16 6.40
CA ARG A 77 20.56 -1.14 6.37
C ARG A 77 21.30 -2.16 5.50
N ALA A 78 21.21 -3.42 5.88
CA ALA A 78 21.68 -4.54 5.05
C ALA A 78 20.63 -5.00 4.03
N THR A 79 19.50 -4.30 3.93
CA THR A 79 18.39 -4.59 3.03
C THR A 79 18.78 -4.32 1.58
N ARG A 80 18.52 -5.27 0.70
CA ARG A 80 18.59 -5.05 -0.75
C ARG A 80 17.35 -4.27 -1.19
N VAL A 81 17.51 -3.30 -2.06
CA VAL A 81 16.43 -2.45 -2.56
C VAL A 81 16.55 -2.33 -4.07
N GLU A 82 15.57 -2.89 -4.77
CA GLU A 82 15.39 -2.76 -6.21
C GLU A 82 14.13 -1.94 -6.53
N HIS A 83 14.07 -1.36 -7.72
CA HIS A 83 13.00 -0.45 -8.11
C HIS A 83 12.70 -0.54 -9.60
N GLN A 84 11.43 -0.34 -9.94
CA GLN A 84 10.94 -0.20 -11.32
C GLN A 84 9.85 0.86 -11.40
N GLU A 85 9.88 1.71 -12.43
CA GLU A 85 8.71 2.54 -12.80
C GLU A 85 7.60 1.64 -13.36
N ALA A 86 6.36 1.87 -12.93
CA ALA A 86 5.20 1.09 -13.36
C ALA A 86 3.95 1.96 -13.51
N ASP A 87 3.50 2.16 -14.75
CA ASP A 87 2.21 2.76 -15.04
C ASP A 87 1.12 1.69 -14.96
N PHE A 88 0.30 1.75 -13.92
CA PHE A 88 -0.80 0.81 -13.71
C PHE A 88 -2.07 1.10 -14.53
N LEU A 89 -2.06 2.12 -15.38
CA LEU A 89 -3.03 2.22 -16.48
C LEU A 89 -2.80 1.09 -17.50
N ASP A 90 -1.54 0.67 -17.71
CA ASP A 90 -1.20 -0.49 -18.52
C ASP A 90 -1.61 -1.80 -17.82
N PRO A 91 -2.52 -2.61 -18.39
CA PRO A 91 -2.96 -3.85 -17.77
C PRO A 91 -1.87 -4.92 -17.62
N LEU A 92 -0.75 -4.79 -18.34
CA LEU A 92 0.39 -5.73 -18.24
C LEU A 92 1.40 -5.32 -17.15
N ALA A 93 1.37 -4.07 -16.68
CA ALA A 93 2.32 -3.58 -15.70
C ALA A 93 2.31 -4.36 -14.37
N PRO A 94 1.16 -4.79 -13.82
CA PRO A 94 1.13 -5.61 -12.60
C PRO A 94 1.93 -6.89 -12.71
N GLY A 95 1.73 -7.66 -13.78
CA GLY A 95 2.47 -8.91 -14.04
C GLY A 95 3.97 -8.66 -14.24
N ARG A 96 4.34 -7.60 -14.99
CA ARG A 96 5.75 -7.24 -15.19
C ARG A 96 6.44 -6.82 -13.90
N ALA A 97 5.77 -6.06 -13.03
CA ALA A 97 6.34 -5.64 -11.75
C ALA A 97 6.62 -6.84 -10.84
N LEU A 98 5.70 -7.79 -10.78
CA LEU A 98 5.89 -8.99 -9.98
C LEU A 98 6.96 -9.92 -10.57
N ALA A 99 6.98 -10.10 -11.90
CA ALA A 99 8.03 -10.88 -12.57
C ALA A 99 9.42 -10.30 -12.31
N ALA A 100 9.59 -8.98 -12.45
CA ALA A 100 10.85 -8.31 -12.16
C ALA A 100 11.29 -8.46 -10.69
N ALA A 101 10.35 -8.44 -9.73
CA ALA A 101 10.64 -8.70 -8.33
C ALA A 101 11.11 -10.16 -8.11
N THR A 102 10.43 -11.11 -8.75
CA THR A 102 10.77 -12.53 -8.68
C THR A 102 12.13 -12.82 -9.37
N ASP A 103 12.41 -12.18 -10.49
CA ASP A 103 13.70 -12.30 -11.18
C ASP A 103 14.85 -11.77 -10.31
N ALA A 104 14.63 -10.67 -9.57
CA ALA A 104 15.64 -10.05 -8.72
C ALA A 104 15.94 -10.84 -7.43
N TYR A 105 14.92 -11.49 -6.86
CA TYR A 105 14.98 -12.07 -5.52
C TYR A 105 14.66 -13.58 -5.45
N GLY A 106 14.16 -14.16 -6.52
CA GLY A 106 13.71 -15.54 -6.59
C GLY A 106 12.28 -15.78 -6.12
N HIS A 107 11.73 -14.88 -5.30
CA HIS A 107 10.37 -14.95 -4.76
C HIS A 107 9.90 -13.61 -4.22
N VAL A 108 8.60 -13.50 -3.89
CA VAL A 108 7.99 -12.39 -3.15
C VAL A 108 7.10 -12.96 -2.05
N ASP A 109 7.34 -12.60 -0.79
CA ASP A 109 6.56 -13.08 0.37
C ASP A 109 5.49 -12.09 0.81
N VAL A 110 5.72 -10.79 0.57
CA VAL A 110 4.84 -9.71 1.01
C VAL A 110 4.49 -8.82 -0.16
N LEU A 111 3.20 -8.59 -0.38
CA LEU A 111 2.69 -7.62 -1.36
C LEU A 111 1.93 -6.50 -0.64
N VAL A 112 2.38 -5.26 -0.82
CA VAL A 112 1.68 -4.07 -0.32
C VAL A 112 1.25 -3.20 -1.50
N CYS A 113 -0.05 -3.20 -1.78
CA CYS A 113 -0.66 -2.38 -2.84
C CYS A 113 -1.04 -1.00 -2.28
N ASN A 114 -0.05 -0.08 -2.26
CA ASN A 114 -0.24 1.28 -1.74
C ASN A 114 -0.50 2.32 -2.84
N HIS A 115 -0.14 2.05 -4.08
CA HIS A 115 -0.36 2.99 -5.19
C HIS A 115 -1.84 3.37 -5.33
N ALA A 116 -2.08 4.61 -5.76
CA ALA A 116 -3.41 5.08 -6.09
C ALA A 116 -3.35 6.25 -7.07
N ARG A 117 -4.36 6.31 -7.96
CA ARG A 117 -4.73 7.51 -8.69
C ARG A 117 -5.74 8.28 -7.83
N SER A 118 -5.38 9.48 -7.40
CA SER A 118 -6.31 10.42 -6.77
C SER A 118 -7.15 11.10 -7.85
N SER A 119 -8.40 11.40 -7.52
CA SER A 119 -9.32 12.10 -8.41
C SER A 119 -10.25 12.97 -7.57
N SER A 120 -10.48 14.19 -8.02
CA SER A 120 -11.51 15.09 -7.51
C SER A 120 -12.62 15.21 -8.55
N GLY A 121 -13.83 15.49 -8.11
CA GLY A 121 -15.02 15.70 -8.93
C GLY A 121 -16.27 15.14 -8.25
N ASP A 122 -17.31 15.97 -8.25
CA ASP A 122 -18.64 15.59 -7.76
C ASP A 122 -19.48 14.91 -8.86
N LEU A 123 -20.77 14.68 -8.58
CA LEU A 123 -21.68 14.01 -9.52
C LEU A 123 -21.89 14.79 -10.83
N GLY A 124 -21.74 16.11 -10.82
CA GLY A 124 -21.84 16.95 -12.02
C GLY A 124 -20.56 17.00 -12.86
N GLU A 125 -19.42 16.61 -12.28
CA GLU A 125 -18.08 16.74 -12.87
C GLU A 125 -17.47 15.39 -13.27
N VAL A 126 -17.94 14.26 -12.66
CA VAL A 126 -17.38 12.94 -12.93
C VAL A 126 -17.54 12.54 -14.40
N THR A 127 -16.47 12.01 -14.99
CA THR A 127 -16.46 11.54 -16.38
C THR A 127 -16.21 10.03 -16.46
N ALA A 128 -16.67 9.40 -17.57
CA ALA A 128 -16.37 8.00 -17.82
C ALA A 128 -14.86 7.73 -17.87
N ALA A 129 -14.08 8.61 -18.50
CA ALA A 129 -12.64 8.47 -18.59
C ALA A 129 -11.94 8.47 -17.22
N GLU A 130 -12.41 9.31 -16.28
CA GLU A 130 -11.83 9.36 -14.94
C GLU A 130 -12.27 8.16 -14.08
N LEU A 131 -13.52 7.70 -14.24
CA LEU A 131 -13.97 6.44 -13.63
C LEU A 131 -13.13 5.27 -14.10
N ASP A 132 -12.92 5.14 -15.42
CA ASP A 132 -12.11 4.08 -16.02
C ASP A 132 -10.64 4.14 -15.53
N ALA A 133 -10.05 5.33 -15.48
CA ALA A 133 -8.68 5.52 -15.03
C ALA A 133 -8.51 5.17 -13.53
N CYS A 134 -9.41 5.64 -12.68
CA CYS A 134 -9.42 5.29 -11.26
C CYS A 134 -9.63 3.79 -11.05
N PHE A 135 -10.56 3.17 -11.78
CA PHE A 135 -10.78 1.73 -11.70
C PHE A 135 -9.56 0.95 -12.20
N ALA A 136 -8.96 1.37 -13.31
CA ALA A 136 -7.77 0.72 -13.88
C ALA A 136 -6.61 0.69 -12.89
N VAL A 137 -6.27 1.83 -12.28
CA VAL A 137 -5.14 1.95 -11.37
C VAL A 137 -5.47 1.40 -9.98
N ASN A 138 -6.58 1.82 -9.38
CA ASN A 138 -6.85 1.53 -7.97
C ASN A 138 -7.48 0.15 -7.74
N THR A 139 -8.12 -0.44 -8.75
CA THR A 139 -8.86 -1.70 -8.58
C THR A 139 -8.30 -2.81 -9.46
N ARG A 140 -8.37 -2.66 -10.80
CA ARG A 140 -7.90 -3.68 -11.75
C ARG A 140 -6.44 -4.06 -11.51
N ALA A 141 -5.54 -3.07 -11.40
CA ALA A 141 -4.13 -3.33 -11.20
C ALA A 141 -3.86 -4.05 -9.88
N VAL A 142 -4.58 -3.68 -8.80
CA VAL A 142 -4.46 -4.35 -7.50
C VAL A 142 -4.88 -5.81 -7.59
N VAL A 143 -6.01 -6.12 -8.22
CA VAL A 143 -6.48 -7.51 -8.41
C VAL A 143 -5.47 -8.31 -9.23
N LEU A 144 -4.91 -7.73 -10.30
CA LEU A 144 -3.89 -8.39 -11.14
C LEU A 144 -2.55 -8.58 -10.40
N LEU A 145 -2.15 -7.66 -9.52
CA LEU A 145 -1.00 -7.85 -8.63
C LEU A 145 -1.22 -9.01 -7.67
N VAL A 146 -2.40 -9.10 -7.05
CA VAL A 146 -2.77 -10.22 -6.16
C VAL A 146 -2.77 -11.55 -6.93
N GLN A 147 -3.33 -11.58 -8.14
CA GLN A 147 -3.32 -12.76 -9.00
C GLN A 147 -1.89 -13.22 -9.32
N ALA A 148 -1.03 -12.28 -9.75
CA ALA A 148 0.35 -12.60 -10.09
C ALA A 148 1.16 -13.02 -8.84
N PHE A 149 0.88 -12.41 -7.68
CA PHE A 149 1.48 -12.80 -6.40
C PHE A 149 1.09 -14.23 -6.01
N ALA A 150 -0.18 -14.60 -6.10
CA ALA A 150 -0.64 -15.95 -5.82
C ALA A 150 -0.02 -16.98 -6.78
N ALA A 151 0.12 -16.63 -8.06
CA ALA A 151 0.67 -17.54 -9.08
C ALA A 151 2.15 -17.88 -8.87
N GLN A 152 2.97 -17.00 -8.27
CA GLN A 152 4.38 -17.28 -7.97
C GLN A 152 4.59 -17.89 -6.58
N HIS A 153 3.58 -17.88 -5.71
CA HIS A 153 3.70 -18.37 -4.34
C HIS A 153 3.81 -19.90 -4.33
N ASP A 154 4.83 -20.43 -3.71
CA ASP A 154 5.15 -21.86 -3.70
C ASP A 154 4.65 -22.60 -2.45
N GLY A 155 3.76 -21.98 -1.67
CA GLY A 155 3.22 -22.55 -0.43
C GLY A 155 4.11 -22.39 0.80
N ARG A 156 5.21 -21.62 0.69
CA ARG A 156 6.04 -21.29 1.87
C ARG A 156 5.24 -20.50 2.90
N PRO A 157 5.52 -20.64 4.21
CA PRO A 157 4.81 -19.87 5.24
C PRO A 157 5.14 -18.38 5.13
N GLY A 158 4.16 -17.54 5.47
CA GLY A 158 4.37 -16.10 5.60
C GLY A 158 3.95 -15.28 4.40
N GLY A 159 3.17 -15.82 3.48
CA GLY A 159 2.53 -15.03 2.41
C GLY A 159 1.60 -13.94 3.00
N ARG A 160 1.83 -12.67 2.65
CA ARG A 160 1.10 -11.52 3.18
C ARG A 160 0.71 -10.56 2.07
N VAL A 161 -0.57 -10.18 2.04
CA VAL A 161 -1.08 -9.15 1.13
C VAL A 161 -1.78 -8.06 1.94
N VAL A 162 -1.38 -6.81 1.70
CA VAL A 162 -2.05 -5.65 2.29
C VAL A 162 -2.47 -4.69 1.19
N LEU A 163 -3.77 -4.41 1.14
CA LEU A 163 -4.39 -3.45 0.23
C LEU A 163 -4.71 -2.15 0.98
N PHE A 164 -4.75 -1.04 0.24
CA PHE A 164 -5.19 0.25 0.79
C PHE A 164 -6.51 0.69 0.18
N THR A 165 -7.51 0.92 1.04
CA THR A 165 -8.77 1.59 0.72
C THR A 165 -8.79 3.01 1.31
N SER A 166 -9.96 3.62 1.41
CA SER A 166 -10.18 4.94 2.01
C SER A 166 -11.42 4.92 2.91
N GLY A 167 -11.84 6.09 3.38
CA GLY A 167 -12.95 6.24 4.31
C GLY A 167 -14.35 6.28 3.69
N GLN A 168 -14.53 5.94 2.40
CA GLN A 168 -15.78 6.06 1.66
C GLN A 168 -16.95 5.25 2.25
N GLN A 169 -16.66 4.21 3.01
CA GLN A 169 -17.68 3.40 3.70
C GLN A 169 -18.04 3.93 5.09
N LEU A 170 -17.28 4.90 5.61
CA LEU A 170 -17.49 5.50 6.94
C LEU A 170 -18.14 6.87 6.87
N GLY A 171 -18.19 7.48 5.68
CA GLY A 171 -18.83 8.75 5.43
C GLY A 171 -18.75 9.17 3.98
N PRO A 172 -19.55 10.16 3.56
CA PRO A 172 -19.61 10.57 2.17
C PRO A 172 -18.30 11.22 1.70
N MET A 173 -17.90 10.89 0.48
CA MET A 173 -16.77 11.49 -0.25
C MET A 173 -17.31 12.07 -1.57
N SER A 174 -18.28 12.97 -1.48
CA SER A 174 -19.06 13.48 -2.61
C SER A 174 -18.23 14.29 -3.64
N GLY A 175 -17.09 14.83 -3.24
CA GLY A 175 -16.16 15.54 -4.14
C GLY A 175 -15.07 14.65 -4.77
N GLU A 176 -15.12 13.32 -4.58
CA GLU A 176 -14.09 12.36 -5.04
C GLU A 176 -14.73 11.08 -5.58
N LEU A 177 -15.80 11.18 -6.40
CA LEU A 177 -16.66 10.04 -6.73
C LEU A 177 -15.93 8.92 -7.49
N ALA A 178 -15.08 9.24 -8.47
CA ALA A 178 -14.35 8.22 -9.21
C ALA A 178 -13.35 7.48 -8.30
N TYR A 179 -12.63 8.22 -7.46
CA TYR A 179 -11.71 7.64 -6.47
C TYR A 179 -12.47 6.78 -5.45
N ALA A 180 -13.53 7.31 -4.83
CA ALA A 180 -14.33 6.61 -3.84
C ALA A 180 -14.93 5.31 -4.37
N THR A 181 -15.43 5.32 -5.62
CA THR A 181 -15.95 4.13 -6.30
C THR A 181 -14.88 3.05 -6.45
N SER A 182 -13.68 3.43 -6.91
CA SER A 182 -12.57 2.49 -7.07
C SER A 182 -12.09 1.89 -5.74
N LYS A 183 -12.04 2.70 -4.67
CA LYS A 183 -11.66 2.24 -3.34
C LYS A 183 -12.76 1.41 -2.65
N ALA A 184 -14.03 1.69 -2.96
CA ALA A 184 -15.15 0.86 -2.51
C ALA A 184 -15.10 -0.54 -3.11
N ALA A 185 -14.69 -0.69 -4.37
CA ALA A 185 -14.50 -1.99 -5.00
C ALA A 185 -13.47 -2.85 -4.26
N LEU A 186 -12.32 -2.28 -3.84
CA LEU A 186 -11.33 -3.01 -3.04
C LEU A 186 -11.88 -3.42 -1.68
N ALA A 187 -12.58 -2.52 -0.99
CA ALA A 187 -13.23 -2.82 0.28
C ALA A 187 -14.22 -3.99 0.16
N GLY A 188 -15.04 -3.97 -0.91
CA GLY A 188 -16.06 -5.00 -1.15
C GLY A 188 -15.51 -6.37 -1.55
N ILE A 189 -14.33 -6.43 -2.21
CA ILE A 189 -13.76 -7.70 -2.69
C ILE A 189 -12.76 -8.33 -1.70
N THR A 190 -12.41 -7.63 -0.62
CA THR A 190 -11.40 -8.05 0.36
C THR A 190 -11.63 -9.48 0.86
N LEU A 191 -12.84 -9.79 1.30
CA LEU A 191 -13.16 -11.12 1.84
C LEU A 191 -13.04 -12.23 0.78
N SER A 192 -13.50 -11.96 -0.45
CA SER A 192 -13.43 -12.94 -1.54
C SER A 192 -11.98 -13.23 -1.95
N LEU A 193 -11.12 -12.20 -2.00
CA LEU A 193 -9.69 -12.38 -2.29
C LEU A 193 -9.00 -13.16 -1.15
N ALA A 194 -9.30 -12.84 0.10
CA ALA A 194 -8.73 -13.52 1.26
C ALA A 194 -9.13 -15.02 1.29
N ASP A 195 -10.39 -15.34 1.01
CA ASP A 195 -10.88 -16.71 0.92
C ASP A 195 -10.14 -17.51 -0.15
N THR A 196 -9.99 -16.91 -1.35
CA THR A 196 -9.28 -17.55 -2.48
C THR A 196 -7.80 -17.83 -2.16
N LEU A 197 -7.17 -17.02 -1.32
CA LEU A 197 -5.75 -17.13 -0.97
C LEU A 197 -5.49 -18.01 0.26
N ALA A 198 -6.52 -18.32 1.04
CA ALA A 198 -6.39 -19.01 2.33
C ALA A 198 -5.76 -20.40 2.20
N ASP A 199 -6.13 -21.17 1.17
CA ASP A 199 -5.60 -22.53 0.92
C ASP A 199 -4.11 -22.52 0.56
N GLN A 200 -3.57 -21.37 0.15
CA GLN A 200 -2.14 -21.18 -0.13
C GLN A 200 -1.37 -20.66 1.09
N GLY A 201 -2.02 -20.50 2.25
CA GLY A 201 -1.41 -19.95 3.46
C GLY A 201 -1.10 -18.45 3.38
N ILE A 202 -1.75 -17.74 2.45
CA ILE A 202 -1.58 -16.30 2.27
C ILE A 202 -2.70 -15.55 3.02
N THR A 203 -2.33 -14.59 3.87
CA THR A 203 -3.32 -13.66 4.44
C THR A 203 -3.48 -12.42 3.57
N LEU A 204 -4.71 -11.92 3.46
CA LEU A 204 -4.99 -10.66 2.79
C LEU A 204 -5.87 -9.77 3.66
N ASN A 205 -5.43 -8.53 3.89
CA ASN A 205 -6.19 -7.53 4.62
C ASN A 205 -6.19 -6.19 3.87
N THR A 206 -7.24 -5.43 4.05
CA THR A 206 -7.37 -4.09 3.48
C THR A 206 -7.36 -3.05 4.59
N VAL A 207 -6.51 -2.03 4.48
CA VAL A 207 -6.35 -0.97 5.45
C VAL A 207 -6.92 0.35 4.91
N ASN A 208 -7.75 0.99 5.69
CA ASN A 208 -8.09 2.40 5.54
C ASN A 208 -7.23 3.20 6.53
N PRO A 209 -6.25 3.99 6.07
CA PRO A 209 -5.34 4.73 6.94
C PRO A 209 -5.96 6.02 7.49
N GLY A 210 -7.15 6.40 7.01
CA GLY A 210 -7.76 7.71 7.28
C GLY A 210 -6.98 8.88 6.67
N PRO A 211 -7.37 10.12 7.00
CA PRO A 211 -6.63 11.30 6.57
C PRO A 211 -5.20 11.27 7.10
N THR A 212 -4.25 11.14 6.17
CA THR A 212 -2.82 11.04 6.46
C THR A 212 -2.09 12.19 5.76
N ASP A 213 -1.30 12.94 6.49
CA ASP A 213 -0.52 14.05 5.95
C ASP A 213 0.67 13.52 5.15
N THR A 214 0.56 13.61 3.84
CA THR A 214 1.63 13.34 2.88
C THR A 214 1.99 14.57 2.04
N GLY A 215 1.65 15.76 2.54
CA GLY A 215 1.96 17.04 1.90
C GLY A 215 1.11 17.35 0.67
N TYR A 216 -0.08 16.78 0.55
CA TYR A 216 -0.99 17.05 -0.56
C TYR A 216 -2.05 18.12 -0.26
N ALA A 217 -2.25 18.45 1.02
CA ALA A 217 -3.29 19.37 1.47
C ALA A 217 -2.72 20.75 1.81
N ASP A 218 -3.47 21.79 1.47
CA ASP A 218 -3.13 23.16 1.81
C ASP A 218 -3.27 23.43 3.32
N PRO A 219 -2.52 24.38 3.90
CA PRO A 219 -2.52 24.66 5.33
C PRO A 219 -3.91 24.87 5.95
N PRO A 220 -4.87 25.61 5.34
CA PRO A 220 -6.24 25.74 5.89
C PRO A 220 -6.99 24.42 5.96
N VAL A 221 -6.75 23.51 5.01
CA VAL A 221 -7.33 22.15 5.02
C VAL A 221 -6.71 21.33 6.13
N VAL A 222 -5.38 21.43 6.30
CA VAL A 222 -4.65 20.74 7.38
C VAL A 222 -5.23 21.12 8.73
N GLU A 223 -5.38 22.40 9.03
CA GLU A 223 -5.95 22.86 10.30
C GLU A 223 -7.40 22.40 10.52
N ARG A 224 -8.24 22.51 9.48
CA ARG A 224 -9.65 22.10 9.56
C ARG A 224 -9.81 20.61 9.85
N VAL A 225 -9.01 19.78 9.20
CA VAL A 225 -9.05 18.32 9.37
C VAL A 225 -8.42 17.92 10.70
N ALA A 226 -7.32 18.55 11.14
CA ALA A 226 -6.71 18.31 12.44
C ALA A 226 -7.69 18.45 13.60
N ARG A 227 -8.58 19.47 13.55
CA ARG A 227 -9.63 19.67 14.58
C ARG A 227 -10.64 18.51 14.67
N ARG A 228 -10.75 17.67 13.65
CA ARG A 228 -11.61 16.48 13.65
C ARG A 228 -10.98 15.26 14.28
N PHE A 229 -9.68 15.31 14.59
CA PHE A 229 -9.01 14.24 15.33
C PHE A 229 -9.01 14.52 16.83
N PRO A 230 -9.29 13.52 17.67
CA PRO A 230 -9.15 13.67 19.13
C PRO A 230 -7.74 14.07 19.56
N SER A 231 -6.74 13.64 18.79
CA SER A 231 -5.32 13.95 19.02
C SER A 231 -4.92 15.37 18.58
N GLY A 232 -5.79 16.11 17.88
CA GLY A 232 -5.49 17.42 17.30
C GLY A 232 -4.51 17.42 16.13
N ARG A 233 -4.17 16.23 15.57
CA ARG A 233 -3.27 16.09 14.41
C ARG A 233 -3.81 15.09 13.39
N TRP A 234 -3.39 15.25 12.15
CA TRP A 234 -3.56 14.23 11.12
C TRP A 234 -2.80 12.94 11.48
N GLY A 235 -3.21 11.83 10.84
CA GLY A 235 -2.37 10.66 10.74
C GLY A 235 -1.04 11.00 10.05
N THR A 236 0.04 10.37 10.48
CA THR A 236 1.32 10.39 9.77
C THR A 236 1.48 9.14 8.93
N PRO A 237 2.33 9.14 7.89
CA PRO A 237 2.67 7.92 7.16
C PRO A 237 3.13 6.77 8.07
N GLU A 238 3.81 7.09 9.16
CA GLU A 238 4.29 6.12 10.15
C GLU A 238 3.14 5.49 10.94
N ASP A 239 2.02 6.19 11.17
CA ASP A 239 0.85 5.60 11.84
C ASP A 239 0.28 4.46 10.99
N ALA A 240 0.14 4.64 9.68
CA ALA A 240 -0.26 3.58 8.76
C ALA A 240 0.79 2.47 8.64
N ALA A 241 2.07 2.84 8.54
CA ALA A 241 3.17 1.90 8.36
C ALA A 241 3.33 0.91 9.53
N ARG A 242 3.06 1.34 10.77
CA ARG A 242 3.12 0.45 11.94
C ARG A 242 2.12 -0.70 11.83
N LEU A 243 0.88 -0.40 11.46
CA LEU A 243 -0.16 -1.42 11.28
C LEU A 243 0.18 -2.34 10.11
N VAL A 244 0.54 -1.78 8.95
CA VAL A 244 0.87 -2.57 7.75
C VAL A 244 2.04 -3.50 8.01
N ALA A 245 3.11 -2.99 8.62
CA ALA A 245 4.27 -3.81 8.93
C ALA A 245 3.96 -4.93 9.93
N TRP A 246 3.13 -4.65 10.94
CA TRP A 246 2.68 -5.68 11.88
C TRP A 246 1.85 -6.77 11.18
N LEU A 247 0.93 -6.43 10.29
CA LEU A 247 0.17 -7.38 9.48
C LEU A 247 1.06 -8.26 8.60
N CYS A 248 2.25 -7.78 8.24
CA CYS A 248 3.23 -8.52 7.45
C CYS A 248 4.10 -9.47 8.27
N THR A 249 4.11 -9.36 9.61
CA THR A 249 4.85 -10.27 10.50
C THR A 249 4.05 -11.54 10.82
N ASP A 250 4.67 -12.47 11.53
CA ASP A 250 3.99 -13.68 12.00
C ASP A 250 2.98 -13.36 13.11
N ASP A 251 3.19 -12.30 13.90
CA ASP A 251 2.23 -11.83 14.90
C ASP A 251 0.89 -11.38 14.28
N GLY A 252 0.93 -10.86 13.05
CA GLY A 252 -0.27 -10.52 12.26
C GLY A 252 -0.90 -11.71 11.52
N GLY A 253 -0.26 -12.88 11.55
CA GLY A 253 -0.59 -14.03 10.70
C GLY A 253 -1.96 -14.67 10.96
N TRP A 254 -2.65 -14.36 12.05
CA TRP A 254 -4.01 -14.86 12.34
C TRP A 254 -5.12 -13.93 11.84
N ILE A 255 -4.75 -12.78 11.26
CA ILE A 255 -5.72 -11.80 10.74
C ILE A 255 -5.74 -11.89 9.20
N THR A 256 -6.90 -12.25 8.64
CA THR A 256 -7.15 -12.29 7.21
C THR A 256 -8.59 -11.90 6.89
N GLY A 257 -8.83 -11.40 5.67
CA GLY A 257 -10.15 -10.99 5.18
C GLY A 257 -10.71 -9.72 5.84
N GLN A 258 -9.89 -9.00 6.60
CA GLN A 258 -10.36 -7.85 7.36
C GLN A 258 -10.21 -6.54 6.59
N LEU A 259 -11.19 -5.67 6.80
CA LEU A 259 -11.10 -4.27 6.46
C LEU A 259 -10.86 -3.49 7.77
N ILE A 260 -9.66 -2.96 7.92
CA ILE A 260 -9.20 -2.35 9.17
C ILE A 260 -9.16 -0.83 9.01
N ASN A 261 -9.98 -0.13 9.81
CA ASN A 261 -9.98 1.33 9.86
C ASN A 261 -8.97 1.81 10.90
N SER A 262 -7.85 2.36 10.44
CA SER A 262 -6.76 2.89 11.27
C SER A 262 -6.71 4.41 11.15
N GLU A 263 -7.75 5.09 11.68
CA GLU A 263 -8.00 6.50 11.44
C GLU A 263 -7.79 7.41 12.67
N GLY A 264 -7.18 6.91 13.75
CA GLY A 264 -6.90 7.72 14.94
C GLY A 264 -8.13 8.38 15.58
N GLY A 265 -9.33 7.82 15.37
CA GLY A 265 -10.59 8.36 15.89
C GLY A 265 -11.13 9.56 15.08
N PHE A 266 -10.77 9.68 13.80
CA PHE A 266 -11.26 10.76 12.92
C PHE A 266 -12.78 10.88 12.91
N ARG A 267 -13.29 12.07 13.16
CA ARG A 267 -14.73 12.38 13.30
C ARG A 267 -15.28 12.97 12.01
N ARG A 268 -16.07 12.19 11.26
CA ARG A 268 -16.62 12.62 9.95
C ARG A 268 -17.83 13.52 10.04
N PHE A 269 -18.61 13.40 11.11
CA PHE A 269 -19.93 14.03 11.25
C PHE A 269 -20.00 15.12 12.32
N ASN A 270 -18.87 15.72 12.70
CA ASN A 270 -18.82 16.82 13.67
C ASN A 270 -18.52 18.14 12.97
#